data_9208786091d683d976d7071161a541a1
#
_entry.id   9208786091d683d976d7071161a541a1
#
_cell.length_a   1.000
_cell.length_b   1.000
_cell.length_c   1.000
_cell.angle_alpha   90.00
_cell.angle_beta   90.00
_cell.angle_gamma   90.00
#
_symmetry.space_group_name_H-M   'P 1'
#
loop_
_entity.id
_entity.type
_entity.pdbx_description
1 polymer ?
#
loop_
_entity_poly.entity_id
_entity_poly.type
_entity_poly.pdbx_seq_one_letter_code
_entity_poly.pdbx_strand_id
1 'polypeptide(L)'
;MPTRDAHSLQNRSRIADLAARFISEHGIRDYALAKRKAARSLGLPEGHGGLPSNDEVDAALIYRQSLYEPEELAALLLALRQQALAVMRAFEHFSPTLIGSVASGAVSDHSLIELDISADSSKDFEQYLVNQNIEFKIQDKGGRMAYLIYSEPTDVLVRIIANEGHHAGVGGRAKLNLAQLEKVLLPSKSGASSPASYNPHG
;
A
#
# COMPACT_ATOMS: atom_id res chain seq x y z
N MET A 1 -22.05 -31.59 1.32
CA MET A 1 -22.56 -30.25 1.67
C MET A 1 -21.40 -29.42 2.10
N PRO A 2 -21.11 -28.25 1.49
CA PRO A 2 -20.05 -27.36 1.96
C PRO A 2 -20.40 -26.89 3.37
N THR A 3 -19.40 -26.87 4.24
CA THR A 3 -19.54 -26.41 5.63
C THR A 3 -19.83 -24.91 5.68
N ARG A 4 -20.44 -24.43 6.76
CA ARG A 4 -20.76 -23.01 6.97
C ARG A 4 -19.52 -22.10 6.80
N ASP A 5 -18.35 -22.63 7.15
CA ASP A 5 -17.06 -21.96 7.02
C ASP A 5 -16.62 -21.83 5.55
N ALA A 6 -16.86 -22.85 4.71
CA ALA A 6 -16.54 -22.79 3.28
C ALA A 6 -17.36 -21.72 2.55
N HIS A 7 -18.64 -21.56 2.88
CA HIS A 7 -19.47 -20.47 2.34
C HIS A 7 -19.01 -19.10 2.79
N SER A 8 -18.56 -18.97 4.04
CA SER A 8 -18.02 -17.70 4.57
C SER A 8 -16.73 -17.32 3.83
N LEU A 9 -15.81 -18.23 3.65
CA LEU A 9 -14.55 -18.00 2.91
C LEU A 9 -14.82 -17.63 1.44
N GLN A 10 -15.73 -18.33 0.78
CA GLN A 10 -16.10 -18.04 -0.60
C GLN A 10 -16.73 -16.64 -0.74
N ASN A 11 -17.60 -16.25 0.18
CA ASN A 11 -18.19 -14.90 0.19
C ASN A 11 -17.14 -13.83 0.42
N ARG A 12 -16.19 -14.03 1.32
CA ARG A 12 -15.09 -13.11 1.57
C ARG A 12 -14.22 -12.93 0.32
N SER A 13 -13.87 -14.01 -0.37
CA SER A 13 -13.12 -13.95 -1.63
C SER A 13 -13.89 -13.15 -2.68
N ARG A 14 -15.18 -13.39 -2.87
CA ARG A 14 -16.00 -12.63 -3.83
C ARG A 14 -16.08 -11.13 -3.49
N ILE A 15 -16.16 -10.80 -2.20
CA ILE A 15 -16.14 -9.40 -1.75
C ILE A 15 -14.75 -8.79 -2.01
N ALA A 16 -13.66 -9.52 -1.75
CA ALA A 16 -12.31 -9.06 -2.01
C ALA A 16 -12.08 -8.77 -3.49
N ASP A 17 -12.48 -9.68 -4.38
CA ASP A 17 -12.36 -9.51 -5.84
C ASP A 17 -13.12 -8.30 -6.36
N LEU A 18 -14.36 -8.11 -5.89
CA LEU A 18 -15.17 -6.96 -6.31
C LEU A 18 -14.69 -5.65 -5.69
N ALA A 19 -14.18 -5.67 -4.46
CA ALA A 19 -13.57 -4.51 -3.83
C ALA A 19 -12.28 -4.10 -4.56
N ALA A 20 -11.43 -5.07 -4.92
CA ALA A 20 -10.24 -4.84 -5.73
C ALA A 20 -10.59 -4.19 -7.08
N ARG A 21 -11.67 -4.64 -7.72
CA ARG A 21 -12.18 -4.03 -8.93
C ARG A 21 -12.62 -2.58 -8.72
N PHE A 22 -13.34 -2.28 -7.64
CA PHE A 22 -13.73 -0.90 -7.33
C PHE A 22 -12.54 0.01 -7.04
N ILE A 23 -11.47 -0.53 -6.46
CA ILE A 23 -10.23 0.22 -6.24
C ILE A 23 -9.54 0.53 -7.58
N SER A 24 -9.35 -0.48 -8.44
CA SER A 24 -8.62 -0.32 -9.70
C SER A 24 -9.40 0.48 -10.76
N GLU A 25 -10.69 0.17 -10.96
CA GLU A 25 -11.47 0.76 -12.07
C GLU A 25 -12.19 2.05 -11.69
N HIS A 26 -12.53 2.23 -10.41
CA HIS A 26 -13.33 3.39 -9.96
C HIS A 26 -12.57 4.33 -9.02
N GLY A 27 -11.29 4.07 -8.76
CA GLY A 27 -10.43 4.92 -7.95
C GLY A 27 -10.85 5.03 -6.48
N ILE A 28 -11.56 4.03 -5.92
CA ILE A 28 -11.97 4.05 -4.52
C ILE A 28 -10.76 3.76 -3.64
N ARG A 29 -10.20 4.80 -3.00
CA ARG A 29 -9.02 4.69 -2.13
C ARG A 29 -9.33 4.15 -0.73
N ASP A 30 -10.58 4.30 -0.27
CA ASP A 30 -11.02 3.81 1.04
C ASP A 30 -11.41 2.33 0.95
N TYR A 31 -10.55 1.45 1.47
CA TYR A 31 -10.78 0.00 1.51
C TYR A 31 -12.05 -0.38 2.27
N ALA A 32 -12.39 0.32 3.35
CA ALA A 32 -13.60 0.05 4.10
C ALA A 32 -14.83 0.36 3.25
N LEU A 33 -14.80 1.46 2.50
CA LEU A 33 -15.86 1.83 1.56
C LEU A 33 -15.95 0.82 0.41
N ALA A 34 -14.81 0.46 -0.19
CA ALA A 34 -14.77 -0.51 -1.29
C ALA A 34 -15.36 -1.86 -0.88
N LYS A 35 -14.98 -2.38 0.29
CA LYS A 35 -15.49 -3.65 0.83
C LYS A 35 -16.99 -3.61 1.13
N ARG A 36 -17.47 -2.55 1.77
CA ARG A 36 -18.92 -2.39 2.03
C ARG A 36 -19.72 -2.28 0.73
N LYS A 37 -19.24 -1.48 -0.23
CA LYS A 37 -19.86 -1.36 -1.55
C LYS A 37 -19.92 -2.69 -2.27
N ALA A 38 -18.82 -3.48 -2.22
CA ALA A 38 -18.76 -4.80 -2.82
C ALA A 38 -19.74 -5.79 -2.16
N ALA A 39 -19.76 -5.86 -0.82
CA ALA A 39 -20.70 -6.70 -0.10
C ALA A 39 -22.16 -6.37 -0.45
N ARG A 40 -22.51 -5.09 -0.46
CA ARG A 40 -23.86 -4.62 -0.84
C ARG A 40 -24.23 -5.01 -2.27
N SER A 41 -23.31 -4.84 -3.22
CA SER A 41 -23.53 -5.21 -4.63
C SER A 41 -23.73 -6.72 -4.81
N LEU A 42 -23.18 -7.54 -3.92
CA LEU A 42 -23.33 -8.99 -3.93
C LEU A 42 -24.53 -9.48 -3.09
N GLY A 43 -25.27 -8.59 -2.43
CA GLY A 43 -26.34 -8.95 -1.50
C GLY A 43 -25.84 -9.69 -0.26
N LEU A 44 -24.59 -9.46 0.15
CA LEU A 44 -23.94 -10.11 1.28
C LEU A 44 -23.91 -9.20 2.51
N PRO A 45 -23.88 -9.75 3.74
CA PRO A 45 -23.84 -8.97 4.97
C PRO A 45 -22.59 -8.10 5.07
N GLU A 46 -22.78 -6.85 5.49
CA GLU A 46 -21.70 -5.87 5.74
C GLU A 46 -21.09 -5.98 7.16
N GLY A 47 -21.50 -6.94 7.96
CA GLY A 47 -21.13 -7.09 9.37
C GLY A 47 -19.68 -7.54 9.59
N HIS A 48 -19.19 -7.30 10.81
CA HIS A 48 -17.78 -7.45 11.23
C HIS A 48 -17.14 -8.84 11.06
N GLY A 49 -17.83 -9.87 10.66
CA GLY A 49 -17.26 -11.21 10.42
C GLY A 49 -17.27 -11.64 8.96
N GLY A 50 -17.95 -10.88 8.09
CA GLY A 50 -18.16 -11.25 6.69
C GLY A 50 -17.29 -10.51 5.68
N LEU A 51 -16.68 -9.39 6.06
CA LEU A 51 -15.84 -8.60 5.18
C LEU A 51 -14.39 -9.13 5.13
N PRO A 52 -13.74 -9.10 3.96
CA PRO A 52 -12.33 -9.48 3.84
C PRO A 52 -11.40 -8.50 4.58
N SER A 53 -10.22 -8.98 4.94
CA SER A 53 -9.13 -8.12 5.42
C SER A 53 -8.65 -7.20 4.29
N ASN A 54 -7.80 -6.23 4.60
CA ASN A 54 -7.18 -5.41 3.55
C ASN A 54 -6.18 -6.25 2.75
N ASP A 55 -5.48 -7.17 3.41
CA ASP A 55 -4.51 -8.06 2.75
C ASP A 55 -5.19 -9.00 1.75
N GLU A 56 -6.42 -9.47 2.05
CA GLU A 56 -7.21 -10.25 1.10
C GLU A 56 -7.62 -9.43 -0.12
N VAL A 57 -7.93 -8.14 0.08
CA VAL A 57 -8.23 -7.22 -1.04
C VAL A 57 -6.96 -6.89 -1.83
N ASP A 58 -5.82 -6.67 -1.16
CA ASP A 58 -4.53 -6.45 -1.82
C ASP A 58 -4.12 -7.67 -2.65
N ALA A 59 -4.26 -8.89 -2.10
CA ALA A 59 -3.97 -10.11 -2.83
C ALA A 59 -4.86 -10.26 -4.08
N ALA A 60 -6.16 -9.97 -3.96
CA ALA A 60 -7.08 -9.98 -5.10
C ALA A 60 -6.72 -8.91 -6.15
N LEU A 61 -6.30 -7.72 -5.71
CA LEU A 61 -5.86 -6.64 -6.60
C LEU A 61 -4.58 -7.03 -7.35
N ILE A 62 -3.56 -7.51 -6.65
CA ILE A 62 -2.30 -7.99 -7.25
C ILE A 62 -2.56 -9.13 -8.25
N TYR A 63 -3.39 -10.12 -7.86
CA TYR A 63 -3.73 -11.22 -8.75
C TYR A 63 -4.41 -10.72 -10.03
N ARG A 64 -5.41 -9.83 -9.90
CA ARG A 64 -6.08 -9.24 -11.05
C ARG A 64 -5.11 -8.51 -11.98
N GLN A 65 -4.25 -7.71 -11.40
CA GLN A 65 -3.25 -6.91 -12.13
C GLN A 65 -2.24 -7.78 -12.88
N SER A 66 -1.79 -8.87 -12.26
CA SER A 66 -0.86 -9.81 -12.91
C SER A 66 -1.42 -10.48 -14.17
N LEU A 67 -2.75 -10.46 -14.34
CA LEU A 67 -3.41 -11.05 -15.50
C LEU A 67 -3.57 -10.08 -16.69
N TYR A 68 -3.60 -8.76 -16.44
CA TYR A 68 -4.01 -7.79 -17.45
C TYR A 68 -2.89 -6.85 -17.90
N GLU A 69 -2.07 -6.32 -16.96
CA GLU A 69 -1.06 -5.28 -17.26
C GLU A 69 0.18 -5.41 -16.36
N PRO A 70 0.88 -6.57 -16.37
CA PRO A 70 1.93 -6.84 -15.39
C PRO A 70 3.15 -5.92 -15.52
N GLU A 71 3.52 -5.51 -16.73
CA GLU A 71 4.71 -4.68 -16.99
C GLU A 71 4.48 -3.22 -16.59
N GLU A 72 3.33 -2.66 -16.96
CA GLU A 72 2.97 -1.26 -16.65
C GLU A 72 2.85 -1.06 -15.13
N LEU A 73 2.23 -2.01 -14.45
CA LEU A 73 2.08 -1.95 -13.00
C LEU A 73 3.38 -2.19 -12.25
N ALA A 74 4.26 -3.03 -12.77
CA ALA A 74 5.60 -3.19 -12.21
C ALA A 74 6.41 -1.90 -12.33
N ALA A 75 6.31 -1.21 -13.47
CA ALA A 75 6.95 0.08 -13.69
C ALA A 75 6.36 1.17 -12.78
N LEU A 76 5.03 1.22 -12.64
CA LEU A 76 4.35 2.14 -11.73
C LEU A 76 4.78 1.90 -10.28
N LEU A 77 4.75 0.64 -9.81
CA LEU A 77 5.16 0.29 -8.45
C LEU A 77 6.62 0.69 -8.19
N LEU A 78 7.51 0.45 -9.17
CA LEU A 78 8.90 0.85 -9.05
C LEU A 78 9.04 2.36 -8.92
N ALA A 79 8.36 3.14 -9.75
CA ALA A 79 8.39 4.60 -9.72
C ALA A 79 7.85 5.14 -8.37
N LEU A 80 6.73 4.62 -7.90
CA LEU A 80 6.14 5.02 -6.61
C LEU A 80 7.05 4.66 -5.42
N ARG A 81 7.71 3.51 -5.44
CA ARG A 81 8.67 3.12 -4.40
C ARG A 81 9.94 3.96 -4.43
N GLN A 82 10.42 4.35 -5.60
CA GLN A 82 11.56 5.27 -5.74
C GLN A 82 11.22 6.66 -5.19
N GLN A 83 10.05 7.19 -5.51
CA GLN A 83 9.55 8.44 -4.94
C GLN A 83 9.39 8.31 -3.41
N ALA A 84 8.77 7.23 -2.93
CA ALA A 84 8.61 6.98 -1.50
C ALA A 84 9.97 6.95 -0.79
N LEU A 85 10.98 6.32 -1.37
CA LEU A 85 12.34 6.28 -0.82
C LEU A 85 12.94 7.68 -0.69
N ALA A 86 12.80 8.52 -1.72
CA ALA A 86 13.29 9.90 -1.70
C ALA A 86 12.62 10.72 -0.59
N VAL A 87 11.29 10.62 -0.46
CA VAL A 87 10.53 11.31 0.59
C VAL A 87 10.87 10.77 1.98
N MET A 88 11.00 9.45 2.15
CA MET A 88 11.38 8.85 3.43
C MET A 88 12.80 9.29 3.87
N ARG A 89 13.73 9.44 2.94
CA ARG A 89 15.06 9.99 3.26
C ARG A 89 14.98 11.46 3.70
N ALA A 90 14.15 12.27 3.05
CA ALA A 90 13.94 13.65 3.47
C ALA A 90 13.32 13.73 4.88
N PHE A 91 12.49 12.77 5.25
CA PHE A 91 11.82 12.70 6.55
C PHE A 91 12.50 11.73 7.54
N GLU A 92 13.76 11.33 7.30
CA GLU A 92 14.47 10.34 8.11
C GLU A 92 14.46 10.67 9.61
N HIS A 93 14.57 11.95 9.96
CA HIS A 93 14.48 12.46 11.33
C HIS A 93 13.18 12.04 12.05
N PHE A 94 12.10 11.82 11.32
CA PHE A 94 10.79 11.42 11.84
C PHE A 94 10.53 9.91 11.75
N SER A 95 11.57 9.11 11.51
CA SER A 95 11.47 7.63 11.43
C SER A 95 10.33 7.13 10.54
N PRO A 96 10.27 7.51 9.25
CA PRO A 96 9.16 7.21 8.37
C PRO A 96 9.02 5.71 8.11
N THR A 97 7.77 5.27 8.00
CA THR A 97 7.40 3.91 7.60
C THR A 97 6.41 3.99 6.45
N LEU A 98 6.75 3.38 5.32
CA LEU A 98 5.85 3.25 4.17
C LEU A 98 4.77 2.22 4.48
N ILE A 99 3.52 2.57 4.20
CA ILE A 99 2.35 1.75 4.44
C ILE A 99 1.43 1.75 3.21
N GLY A 100 0.33 1.03 3.28
CA GLY A 100 -0.72 1.02 2.25
C GLY A 100 -0.30 0.30 0.96
N SER A 101 -0.92 0.69 -0.15
CA SER A 101 -0.82 -0.01 -1.45
C SER A 101 0.59 -0.05 -2.01
N VAL A 102 1.39 0.99 -1.84
CA VAL A 102 2.78 1.02 -2.32
C VAL A 102 3.68 0.07 -1.52
N ALA A 103 3.42 -0.07 -0.21
CA ALA A 103 4.13 -1.03 0.61
C ALA A 103 3.76 -2.48 0.24
N SER A 104 2.46 -2.78 0.11
CA SER A 104 1.97 -4.13 -0.23
C SER A 104 2.24 -4.53 -1.69
N GLY A 105 2.38 -3.55 -2.59
CA GLY A 105 2.50 -3.76 -4.02
C GLY A 105 1.17 -3.73 -4.78
N ALA A 106 0.05 -3.56 -4.09
CA ALA A 106 -1.30 -3.49 -4.66
C ALA A 106 -1.61 -2.08 -5.20
N VAL A 107 -0.82 -1.60 -6.16
CA VAL A 107 -0.92 -0.23 -6.70
C VAL A 107 -1.93 -0.12 -7.83
N SER A 108 -2.42 1.07 -8.06
CA SER A 108 -3.22 1.49 -9.23
C SER A 108 -2.86 2.94 -9.56
N ASP A 109 -3.33 3.46 -10.70
CA ASP A 109 -3.14 4.86 -11.11
C ASP A 109 -3.64 5.88 -10.08
N HIS A 110 -4.47 5.43 -9.14
CA HIS A 110 -5.03 6.26 -8.07
C HIS A 110 -4.29 6.11 -6.73
N SER A 111 -3.21 5.33 -6.68
CA SER A 111 -2.45 5.10 -5.45
C SER A 111 -1.73 6.37 -4.99
N LEU A 112 -1.78 6.60 -3.67
CA LEU A 112 -0.95 7.59 -2.99
C LEU A 112 0.21 6.89 -2.28
N ILE A 113 1.28 7.62 -2.05
CA ILE A 113 2.30 7.21 -1.09
C ILE A 113 1.77 7.54 0.31
N GLU A 114 1.65 6.52 1.16
CA GLU A 114 1.19 6.69 2.54
C GLU A 114 2.35 6.43 3.50
N LEU A 115 2.66 7.40 4.36
CA LEU A 115 3.70 7.31 5.36
C LEU A 115 3.13 7.47 6.77
N ASP A 116 3.54 6.60 7.67
CA ASP A 116 3.45 6.83 9.11
C ASP A 116 4.80 7.41 9.58
N ILE A 117 4.78 8.48 10.34
CA ILE A 117 5.96 9.11 10.92
C ILE A 117 5.81 9.25 12.44
N SER A 118 6.95 9.35 13.12
CA SER A 118 7.03 9.62 14.56
C SER A 118 7.46 11.06 14.78
N ALA A 119 6.66 11.86 15.45
CA ALA A 119 7.01 13.23 15.84
C ALA A 119 6.51 13.50 17.25
N ASP A 120 7.23 14.31 18.02
CA ASP A 120 6.85 14.67 19.39
C ASP A 120 5.56 15.50 19.42
N SER A 121 5.36 16.32 18.40
CA SER A 121 4.12 17.06 18.17
C SER A 121 3.83 17.27 16.68
N SER A 122 2.57 17.54 16.36
CA SER A 122 2.19 17.95 15.00
C SER A 122 2.86 19.25 14.58
N LYS A 123 3.11 20.15 15.52
CA LYS A 123 3.77 21.45 15.26
C LYS A 123 5.22 21.28 14.82
N ASP A 124 5.93 20.28 15.35
CA ASP A 124 7.33 20.04 14.97
C ASP A 124 7.41 19.60 13.50
N PHE A 125 6.50 18.76 13.07
CA PHE A 125 6.43 18.34 11.67
C PHE A 125 5.98 19.49 10.76
N GLU A 126 4.97 20.25 11.15
CA GLU A 126 4.51 21.45 10.41
C GLU A 126 5.64 22.47 10.26
N GLN A 127 6.36 22.77 11.35
CA GLN A 127 7.50 23.68 11.32
C GLN A 127 8.61 23.18 10.38
N TYR A 128 8.87 21.88 10.38
CA TYR A 128 9.81 21.27 9.44
C TYR A 128 9.35 21.47 7.99
N LEU A 129 8.09 21.18 7.65
CA LEU A 129 7.55 21.37 6.31
C LEU A 129 7.67 22.84 5.84
N VAL A 130 7.31 23.79 6.71
CA VAL A 130 7.44 25.22 6.44
C VAL A 130 8.89 25.63 6.21
N ASN A 131 9.82 25.17 7.04
CA ASN A 131 11.25 25.46 6.92
C ASN A 131 11.87 24.91 5.64
N GLN A 132 11.33 23.80 5.12
CA GLN A 132 11.77 23.18 3.87
C GLN A 132 11.01 23.72 2.64
N ASN A 133 10.12 24.71 2.79
CA ASN A 133 9.23 25.21 1.73
C ASN A 133 8.38 24.11 1.08
N ILE A 134 7.94 23.12 1.85
CA ILE A 134 7.10 22.04 1.36
C ILE A 134 5.64 22.46 1.50
N GLU A 135 4.91 22.48 0.38
CA GLU A 135 3.47 22.74 0.37
C GLU A 135 2.68 21.53 0.86
N PHE A 136 1.77 21.78 1.79
CA PHE A 136 0.93 20.73 2.37
C PHE A 136 -0.48 21.21 2.68
N LYS A 137 -1.40 20.27 2.79
CA LYS A 137 -2.77 20.48 3.24
C LYS A 137 -3.09 19.54 4.41
N ILE A 138 -3.61 20.09 5.49
CA ILE A 138 -4.09 19.28 6.62
C ILE A 138 -5.45 18.68 6.26
N GLN A 139 -5.61 17.39 6.50
CA GLN A 139 -6.85 16.64 6.33
C GLN A 139 -7.22 15.97 7.64
N ASP A 140 -8.49 16.06 8.04
CA ASP A 140 -9.05 15.25 9.11
C ASP A 140 -9.74 14.01 8.51
N LYS A 141 -9.24 12.84 8.85
CA LYS A 141 -9.87 11.56 8.49
C LYS A 141 -10.33 10.85 9.75
N GLY A 142 -11.55 11.15 10.19
CA GLY A 142 -12.16 10.47 11.33
C GLY A 142 -11.45 10.74 12.67
N GLY A 143 -11.10 11.99 12.93
CA GLY A 143 -10.45 12.43 14.16
C GLY A 143 -8.92 12.19 14.18
N ARG A 144 -8.35 11.81 13.05
CA ARG A 144 -6.90 11.69 12.88
C ARG A 144 -6.40 12.68 11.84
N MET A 145 -5.48 13.54 12.28
CA MET A 145 -4.84 14.49 11.37
C MET A 145 -3.89 13.77 10.42
N ALA A 146 -3.97 14.13 9.15
CA ALA A 146 -3.06 13.69 8.11
C ALA A 146 -2.61 14.89 7.26
N TYR A 147 -1.41 14.83 6.73
CA TYR A 147 -0.81 15.87 5.91
C TYR A 147 -0.73 15.36 4.47
N LEU A 148 -1.46 16.00 3.57
CA LEU A 148 -1.31 15.76 2.14
C LEU A 148 -0.23 16.69 1.61
N ILE A 149 0.87 16.13 1.17
CA ILE A 149 2.00 16.83 0.57
C ILE A 149 1.90 16.67 -0.93
N TYR A 150 1.88 17.78 -1.65
CA TYR A 150 1.84 17.79 -3.10
C TYR A 150 3.20 17.40 -3.66
N SER A 151 3.24 16.42 -4.52
CA SER A 151 4.48 15.85 -5.07
C SER A 151 4.21 15.15 -6.42
N GLU A 152 5.23 15.06 -7.26
CA GLU A 152 5.19 14.36 -8.55
C GLU A 152 5.99 13.04 -8.44
N PRO A 153 5.53 11.96 -9.04
CA PRO A 153 4.33 11.73 -9.86
C PRO A 153 3.03 11.53 -9.04
N THR A 154 3.08 11.39 -7.72
CA THR A 154 1.87 11.30 -6.89
C THR A 154 2.05 12.01 -5.55
N ASP A 155 0.93 12.44 -4.96
CA ASP A 155 0.92 13.06 -3.65
C ASP A 155 1.28 12.08 -2.53
N VAL A 156 1.82 12.62 -1.45
CA VAL A 156 2.22 11.87 -0.26
C VAL A 156 1.30 12.20 0.91
N LEU A 157 0.67 11.19 1.47
CA LEU A 157 -0.16 11.31 2.67
C LEU A 157 0.64 10.89 3.89
N VAL A 158 0.92 11.82 4.78
CA VAL A 158 1.70 11.58 5.99
C VAL A 158 0.79 11.60 7.21
N ARG A 159 0.92 10.60 8.09
CA ARG A 159 0.23 10.53 9.38
C ARG A 159 1.24 10.49 10.50
N ILE A 160 0.99 11.27 11.54
CA ILE A 160 1.79 11.22 12.76
C ILE A 160 1.21 10.13 13.66
N ILE A 161 2.06 9.18 14.04
CA ILE A 161 1.75 8.18 15.05
C ILE A 161 2.43 8.58 16.36
N ALA A 162 1.69 8.53 17.47
CA ALA A 162 2.28 8.77 18.77
C ALA A 162 3.37 7.73 19.07
N ASN A 163 4.42 8.15 19.74
CA ASN A 163 5.60 7.33 20.08
C ASN A 163 5.30 6.22 21.11
N GLU A 164 4.03 6.03 21.46
CA GLU A 164 3.61 4.97 22.37
C GLU A 164 3.63 3.62 21.66
N GLY A 165 4.79 2.96 21.79
CA GLY A 165 4.99 1.54 21.54
C GLY A 165 4.40 1.02 20.22
N HIS A 166 5.16 0.26 19.49
CA HIS A 166 4.73 -0.49 18.30
C HIS A 166 3.41 -1.23 18.55
N HIS A 167 2.30 -0.52 18.57
CA HIS A 167 1.02 -1.18 18.47
C HIS A 167 0.98 -1.80 17.07
N ALA A 168 1.19 -3.11 17.04
CA ALA A 168 0.80 -3.93 15.93
C ALA A 168 -0.63 -3.53 15.57
N GLY A 169 -0.75 -2.67 14.54
CA GLY A 169 -2.06 -2.20 14.09
C GLY A 169 -2.90 -3.41 13.80
N VAL A 170 -4.12 -3.40 14.32
CA VAL A 170 -5.14 -4.40 14.04
C VAL A 170 -5.33 -4.46 12.51
N GLY A 171 -4.83 -5.55 11.91
CA GLY A 171 -4.82 -5.79 10.47
C GLY A 171 -3.40 -5.74 9.91
N GLY A 172 -2.89 -6.88 9.47
CA GLY A 172 -1.54 -7.11 8.95
C GLY A 172 -1.22 -6.39 7.65
N ARG A 173 -1.27 -5.05 7.66
CA ARG A 173 -0.88 -4.24 6.51
C ARG A 173 0.62 -4.32 6.31
N ALA A 174 1.04 -4.51 5.07
CA ALA A 174 2.45 -4.40 4.69
C ALA A 174 3.02 -3.06 5.15
N LYS A 175 4.19 -3.11 5.79
CA LYS A 175 4.93 -1.94 6.26
C LYS A 175 6.38 -2.11 5.84
N LEU A 176 6.97 -1.05 5.32
CA LEU A 176 8.37 -1.03 4.94
C LEU A 176 9.06 0.18 5.60
N ASN A 177 10.04 -0.07 6.44
CA ASN A 177 10.93 0.98 6.89
C ASN A 177 11.96 1.33 5.79
N LEU A 178 12.76 2.37 6.00
CA LEU A 178 13.72 2.86 5.02
C LEU A 178 14.64 1.73 4.50
N ALA A 179 15.27 0.98 5.39
CA ALA A 179 16.18 -0.09 5.03
C ALA A 179 15.49 -1.25 4.28
N GLN A 180 14.26 -1.57 4.66
CA GLN A 180 13.47 -2.59 3.96
C GLN A 180 13.10 -2.13 2.54
N LEU A 181 12.70 -0.86 2.37
CA LEU A 181 12.38 -0.31 1.06
C LEU A 181 13.61 -0.25 0.17
N GLU A 182 14.75 0.16 0.68
CA GLU A 182 16.02 0.11 -0.05
C GLU A 182 16.35 -1.31 -0.53
N LYS A 183 16.21 -2.30 0.35
CA LYS A 183 16.44 -3.70 0.00
C LYS A 183 15.51 -4.20 -1.11
N VAL A 184 14.24 -3.80 -1.09
CA VAL A 184 13.26 -4.17 -2.13
C VAL A 184 13.58 -3.53 -3.47
N LEU A 185 14.20 -2.35 -3.48
CA LEU A 185 14.60 -1.63 -4.69
C LEU A 185 15.96 -2.06 -5.25
N LEU A 186 16.74 -2.82 -4.49
CA LEU A 186 17.99 -3.39 -5.02
C LEU A 186 17.66 -4.38 -6.15
N PRO A 187 18.37 -4.33 -7.28
CA PRO A 187 18.18 -5.31 -8.33
C PRO A 187 18.43 -6.72 -7.76
N SER A 188 17.44 -7.59 -7.91
CA SER A 188 17.59 -9.00 -7.56
C SER A 188 18.78 -9.57 -8.33
N LYS A 189 19.80 -10.05 -7.63
CA LYS A 189 20.87 -10.84 -8.22
C LYS A 189 20.31 -12.22 -8.61
N SER A 190 19.39 -12.26 -9.57
CA SER A 190 18.87 -13.51 -10.10
C SER A 190 19.48 -13.76 -11.47
N GLY A 191 20.34 -14.80 -11.53
CA GLY A 191 20.58 -15.54 -12.74
C GLY A 191 21.69 -15.05 -13.67
N ALA A 192 22.92 -14.95 -13.17
CA ALA A 192 24.05 -15.30 -14.02
C ALA A 192 24.17 -16.82 -14.05
N SER A 193 23.25 -17.51 -14.70
CA SER A 193 23.53 -18.84 -15.21
C SER A 193 24.50 -18.67 -16.37
N SER A 194 25.76 -18.99 -16.12
CA SER A 194 26.77 -19.16 -17.15
C SER A 194 26.21 -20.01 -18.29
N PRO A 195 26.40 -19.60 -19.55
CA PRO A 195 26.19 -20.52 -20.66
C PRO A 195 27.20 -21.66 -20.54
N ALA A 196 26.69 -22.86 -20.35
CA ALA A 196 27.49 -24.07 -20.47
C ALA A 196 28.24 -24.01 -21.82
N SER A 197 29.55 -23.99 -21.74
CA SER A 197 30.42 -24.11 -22.90
C SER A 197 30.16 -25.47 -23.56
N TYR A 198 29.38 -25.45 -24.62
CA TYR A 198 29.25 -26.57 -25.56
C TYR A 198 30.61 -26.65 -26.27
N ASN A 199 31.37 -27.70 -25.98
CA ASN A 199 32.59 -28.04 -26.67
C ASN A 199 32.28 -29.11 -27.73
N PRO A 200 32.29 -28.80 -29.05
CA PRO A 200 32.05 -29.77 -30.10
C PRO A 200 33.36 -30.32 -30.64
N HIS A 201 34.10 -31.12 -29.86
CA HIS A 201 35.18 -32.00 -30.41
C HIS A 201 35.57 -33.05 -29.35
N GLY A 202 35.13 -34.30 -29.64
CA GLY A 202 35.51 -35.51 -28.94
C GLY A 202 34.77 -36.70 -29.53
#